data_715bdc63e6d00909ea5610593e4dba3c
#
_entry.id   715bdc63e6d00909ea5610593e4dba3c
#
_cell.length_a   1.000
_cell.length_b   1.000
_cell.length_c   1.000
_cell.angle_alpha   90.00
_cell.angle_beta   90.00
_cell.angle_gamma   90.00
#
_symmetry.space_group_name_H-M   'P 1'
#
loop_
_entity.id
_entity.type
_entity.pdbx_description
1 polymer ?
#
loop_
_entity_poly.entity_id
_entity_poly.type
_entity_poly.pdbx_seq_one_letter_code
_entity_poly.pdbx_strand_id
1 'polypeptide(L)'
;MQHNWINIQYRLVSPSFVVPTSPNPVDPLAALNDAQRQAVEHGVKDGDTRPLLIVAGAGSGKTNTLAHRVAHLIRHGADPARILLLTFSRRAAQEMERRAETVL
;
A
#
# COMPACT_ATOMS: atom_id res chain seq x y z
N MET A 1 -11.67 24.96 8.41
CA MET A 1 -11.35 23.78 7.60
C MET A 1 -10.20 23.05 8.26
N GLN A 2 -10.49 21.97 8.96
CA GLN A 2 -9.43 21.14 9.53
C GLN A 2 -8.92 20.21 8.44
N HIS A 3 -7.69 20.43 8.01
CA HIS A 3 -6.99 19.47 7.20
C HIS A 3 -6.59 18.30 8.10
N ASN A 4 -7.41 17.25 8.12
CA ASN A 4 -7.01 16.01 8.74
C ASN A 4 -6.00 15.34 7.79
N TRP A 5 -4.75 15.67 7.99
CA TRP A 5 -3.67 14.84 7.54
C TRP A 5 -3.85 13.51 8.26
N ILE A 6 -4.17 12.46 7.51
CA ILE A 6 -4.16 11.13 8.10
C ILE A 6 -2.69 10.80 8.28
N ASN A 7 -2.29 11.10 9.46
CA ASN A 7 -1.06 10.59 9.94
C ASN A 7 -1.27 9.07 10.05
N ILE A 8 -0.77 8.31 9.07
CA ILE A 8 -0.62 6.88 9.21
C ILE A 8 0.44 6.71 10.29
N GLN A 9 0.04 7.01 11.54
CA GLN A 9 0.94 6.95 12.64
C GLN A 9 1.28 5.51 12.96
N TYR A 10 2.52 5.18 12.74
CA TYR A 10 3.43 4.36 13.55
C TYR A 10 2.87 3.13 14.30
N ARG A 11 1.57 2.86 14.24
CA ARG A 11 0.98 1.68 14.88
C ARG A 11 1.22 0.39 14.10
N LEU A 12 1.70 0.52 12.87
CA LEU A 12 1.76 -0.59 11.93
C LEU A 12 2.99 -1.46 12.07
N VAL A 13 4.02 -0.97 12.72
CA VAL A 13 5.22 -1.77 12.95
C VAL A 13 5.62 -1.63 14.40
N SER A 14 5.03 -2.45 15.26
CA SER A 14 5.67 -2.75 16.52
C SER A 14 7.05 -3.35 16.23
N PRO A 15 8.16 -2.85 16.83
CA PRO A 15 9.48 -3.44 16.64
C PRO A 15 9.57 -4.91 17.08
N SER A 16 8.53 -5.44 17.69
CA SER A 16 8.39 -6.84 18.08
C SER A 16 7.58 -7.69 17.09
N PHE A 17 7.17 -7.14 15.93
CA PHE A 17 6.47 -7.93 14.91
C PHE A 17 7.47 -8.84 14.20
N VAL A 18 7.58 -10.07 14.68
CA VAL A 18 8.24 -11.14 13.94
C VAL A 18 7.30 -11.56 12.82
N VAL A 19 7.68 -11.28 11.57
CA VAL A 19 6.99 -11.86 10.42
C VAL A 19 7.07 -13.38 10.56
N PRO A 20 5.94 -14.10 10.68
CA PRO A 20 5.99 -15.54 10.72
C PRO A 20 6.62 -16.03 9.42
N THR A 21 7.78 -16.68 9.50
CA THR A 21 8.37 -17.38 8.38
C THR A 21 7.53 -18.63 8.13
N SER A 22 6.51 -18.48 7.29
CA SER A 22 5.79 -19.62 6.74
C SER A 22 6.74 -20.40 5.82
N PRO A 23 6.82 -21.73 5.90
CA PRO A 23 7.62 -22.53 4.98
C PRO A 23 7.18 -22.41 3.51
N ASN A 24 5.98 -21.90 3.25
CA ASN A 24 5.48 -21.48 1.92
C ASN A 24 5.06 -20.02 2.02
N PRO A 25 5.93 -19.07 1.67
CA PRO A 25 5.55 -17.65 1.67
C PRO A 25 4.40 -17.46 0.68
N VAL A 26 3.22 -17.12 1.21
CA VAL A 26 2.10 -16.69 0.37
C VAL A 26 2.56 -15.42 -0.33
N ASP A 27 2.59 -15.45 -1.67
CA ASP A 27 2.85 -14.23 -2.45
C ASP A 27 1.72 -13.22 -2.18
N PRO A 28 1.99 -12.11 -1.48
CA PRO A 28 0.95 -11.13 -1.15
C PRO A 28 0.36 -10.46 -2.40
N LEU A 29 1.00 -10.61 -3.56
CA LEU A 29 0.55 -10.07 -4.84
C LEU A 29 -0.20 -11.10 -5.69
N ALA A 30 -0.38 -12.33 -5.22
CA ALA A 30 -1.00 -13.41 -5.98
C ALA A 30 -2.45 -13.12 -6.39
N ALA A 31 -3.19 -12.34 -5.59
CA ALA A 31 -4.57 -11.97 -5.88
C ALA A 31 -4.72 -10.82 -6.90
N LEU A 32 -3.62 -10.20 -7.32
CA LEU A 32 -3.60 -9.08 -8.26
C LEU A 32 -3.48 -9.60 -9.70
N ASN A 33 -4.17 -8.92 -10.63
CA ASN A 33 -3.90 -9.15 -12.05
C ASN A 33 -2.56 -8.51 -12.47
N ASP A 34 -2.10 -8.79 -13.69
CA ASP A 34 -0.79 -8.34 -14.15
C ASP A 34 -0.63 -6.82 -14.14
N ALA A 35 -1.66 -6.08 -14.56
CA ALA A 35 -1.63 -4.61 -14.57
C ALA A 35 -1.57 -4.03 -13.16
N GLN A 36 -2.34 -4.58 -12.24
CA GLN A 36 -2.30 -4.19 -10.82
C GLN A 36 -0.95 -4.51 -10.21
N ARG A 37 -0.39 -5.67 -10.51
CA ARG A 37 0.93 -6.08 -10.03
C ARG A 37 2.03 -5.14 -10.54
N GLN A 38 2.02 -4.78 -11.81
CA GLN A 38 2.95 -3.80 -12.37
C GLN A 38 2.86 -2.45 -11.64
N ALA A 39 1.64 -1.98 -11.38
CA ALA A 39 1.42 -0.74 -10.64
C ALA A 39 1.97 -0.81 -9.20
N VAL A 40 1.80 -1.94 -8.52
CA VAL A 40 2.30 -2.15 -7.15
C VAL A 40 3.83 -2.19 -7.13
N GLU A 41 4.47 -2.83 -8.09
CA GLU A 41 5.91 -3.05 -8.15
C GLU A 41 6.70 -1.88 -8.77
N HIS A 42 6.01 -0.92 -9.41
CA HIS A 42 6.67 0.22 -10.10
C HIS A 42 7.67 0.95 -9.21
N GLY A 43 8.88 1.11 -9.69
CA GLY A 43 9.95 1.88 -9.03
C GLY A 43 10.62 1.17 -7.85
N VAL A 44 10.17 -0.01 -7.45
CA VAL A 44 10.71 -0.69 -6.27
C VAL A 44 12.02 -1.41 -6.58
N LYS A 45 12.07 -2.15 -7.69
CA LYS A 45 13.24 -2.94 -8.06
C LYS A 45 14.19 -2.21 -9.01
N ASP A 46 13.61 -1.45 -9.93
CA ASP A 46 14.34 -0.75 -10.99
C ASP A 46 14.78 0.67 -10.59
N GLY A 47 14.30 1.16 -9.44
CA GLY A 47 14.59 2.52 -8.97
C GLY A 47 13.94 3.62 -9.81
N ASP A 48 12.94 3.29 -10.62
CA ASP A 48 12.22 4.27 -11.42
C ASP A 48 11.45 5.25 -10.53
N THR A 49 11.89 6.50 -10.50
CA THR A 49 11.29 7.57 -9.68
C THR A 49 10.25 8.40 -10.43
N ARG A 50 9.94 8.04 -11.67
CA ARG A 50 8.92 8.76 -12.44
C ARG A 50 7.53 8.58 -11.84
N PRO A 51 6.66 9.60 -11.94
CA PRO A 51 5.27 9.47 -11.52
C PRO A 51 4.57 8.33 -12.26
N LEU A 52 3.73 7.59 -11.53
CA LEU A 52 2.89 6.54 -12.08
C LEU A 52 1.44 7.02 -12.12
N LEU A 53 0.84 7.03 -13.31
CA LEU A 53 -0.58 7.24 -13.48
C LEU A 53 -1.31 5.90 -13.63
N ILE A 54 -2.27 5.63 -12.75
CA ILE A 54 -3.13 4.46 -12.81
C ILE A 54 -4.51 4.91 -13.28
N VAL A 55 -4.92 4.45 -14.46
CA VAL A 55 -6.24 4.72 -15.00
C VAL A 55 -7.07 3.45 -14.88
N ALA A 56 -8.16 3.52 -14.12
CA ALA A 56 -9.01 2.37 -13.88
C ALA A 56 -10.46 2.80 -13.66
N GLY A 57 -11.40 1.99 -14.15
CA GLY A 57 -12.83 2.23 -13.97
C GLY A 57 -13.29 2.01 -12.54
N ALA A 58 -14.50 2.48 -12.23
CA ALA A 58 -15.15 2.20 -10.95
C ALA A 58 -15.29 0.67 -10.76
N GLY A 59 -15.03 0.20 -9.54
CA GLY A 59 -15.10 -1.23 -9.21
C GLY A 59 -13.95 -2.09 -9.75
N SER A 60 -12.91 -1.50 -10.33
CA SER A 60 -11.76 -2.21 -10.90
C SER A 60 -10.68 -2.59 -9.88
N GLY A 61 -10.87 -2.28 -8.60
CA GLY A 61 -9.91 -2.58 -7.55
C GLY A 61 -8.79 -1.54 -7.37
N LYS A 62 -9.00 -0.28 -7.76
CA LYS A 62 -8.02 0.81 -7.56
C LYS A 62 -7.57 0.95 -6.12
N THR A 63 -8.52 0.97 -5.20
CA THR A 63 -8.25 1.10 -3.76
C THR A 63 -7.42 -0.07 -3.24
N ASN A 64 -7.76 -1.27 -3.68
CA ASN A 64 -7.02 -2.47 -3.34
C ASN A 64 -5.59 -2.44 -3.90
N THR A 65 -5.42 -1.99 -5.14
CA THR A 65 -4.10 -1.83 -5.77
C THR A 65 -3.24 -0.82 -5.00
N LEU A 66 -3.79 0.32 -4.60
CA LEU A 66 -3.07 1.33 -3.82
C LEU A 66 -2.68 0.80 -2.44
N ALA A 67 -3.56 0.07 -1.76
CA ALA A 67 -3.25 -0.55 -0.47
C ALA A 67 -2.10 -1.55 -0.59
N HIS A 68 -2.12 -2.40 -1.62
CA HIS A 68 -1.02 -3.32 -1.90
C HIS A 68 0.28 -2.60 -2.24
N ARG A 69 0.21 -1.47 -2.98
CA ARG A 69 1.40 -0.67 -3.28
C ARG A 69 2.03 -0.11 -2.01
N VAL A 70 1.24 0.47 -1.12
CA VAL A 70 1.73 0.99 0.18
C VAL A 70 2.42 -0.13 0.97
N ALA A 71 1.76 -1.26 1.14
CA ALA A 71 2.32 -2.41 1.84
C ALA A 71 3.61 -2.91 1.18
N HIS A 72 3.64 -2.97 -0.16
CA HIS A 72 4.82 -3.41 -0.91
C HIS A 72 6.01 -2.46 -0.73
N LEU A 73 5.78 -1.14 -0.78
CA LEU A 73 6.81 -0.14 -0.52
C LEU A 73 7.39 -0.28 0.88
N ILE A 74 6.54 -0.44 1.90
CA ILE A 74 6.98 -0.60 3.30
C ILE A 74 7.81 -1.88 3.45
N ARG A 75 7.37 -2.99 2.87
CA ARG A 75 8.12 -4.27 2.90
C ARG A 75 9.49 -4.18 2.24
N HIS A 76 9.65 -3.26 1.30
CA HIS A 76 10.92 -3.02 0.60
C HIS A 76 11.71 -1.85 1.18
N GLY A 77 11.41 -1.44 2.41
CA GLY A 77 12.20 -0.50 3.19
C GLY A 77 11.79 0.96 3.11
N ALA A 78 10.65 1.27 2.49
CA ALA A 78 10.13 2.64 2.54
C ALA A 78 9.66 2.98 3.96
N ASP A 79 10.05 4.16 4.43
CA ASP A 79 9.61 4.68 5.72
C ASP A 79 8.11 5.07 5.63
N PRO A 80 7.23 4.44 6.42
CA PRO A 80 5.80 4.78 6.43
C PRO A 80 5.53 6.27 6.71
N ALA A 81 6.37 6.93 7.49
CA ALA A 81 6.24 8.35 7.78
C ALA A 81 6.45 9.26 6.56
N ARG A 82 6.99 8.72 5.47
CA ARG A 82 7.24 9.43 4.22
C ARG A 82 6.20 9.11 3.14
N ILE A 83 5.19 8.30 3.46
CA ILE A 83 4.12 7.94 2.53
C ILE A 83 2.89 8.79 2.85
N LEU A 84 2.41 9.54 1.86
CA LEU A 84 1.20 10.35 1.96
C LEU A 84 0.11 9.75 1.07
N LEU A 85 -1.01 9.37 1.67
CA LEU A 85 -2.21 8.94 0.97
C LEU A 85 -3.27 10.03 1.01
N LEU A 86 -3.78 10.40 -0.15
CA LEU A 86 -4.83 11.39 -0.30
C LEU A 86 -6.09 10.75 -0.88
N THR A 87 -7.23 11.00 -0.27
CA THR A 87 -8.54 10.55 -0.71
C THR A 87 -9.58 11.65 -0.56
N PHE A 88 -10.79 11.45 -1.11
CA PHE A 88 -11.86 12.44 -1.05
C PHE A 88 -12.63 12.46 0.28
N SER A 89 -12.55 11.42 1.10
CA SER A 89 -13.33 11.32 2.33
C SER A 89 -12.55 10.62 3.43
N ARG A 90 -12.92 10.92 4.67
CA ARG A 90 -12.36 10.24 5.86
C ARG A 90 -12.63 8.74 5.83
N ARG A 91 -13.81 8.33 5.39
CA ARG A 91 -14.18 6.92 5.28
C ARG A 91 -13.29 6.18 4.29
N ALA A 92 -13.04 6.77 3.11
CA ALA A 92 -12.14 6.20 2.12
C ALA A 92 -10.71 6.08 2.66
N ALA A 93 -10.25 7.07 3.41
CA ALA A 93 -8.95 7.07 4.03
C ALA A 93 -8.79 5.95 5.07
N GLN A 94 -9.75 5.80 5.97
CA GLN A 94 -9.77 4.71 6.97
C GLN A 94 -9.81 3.33 6.31
N GLU A 95 -10.61 3.18 5.26
CA GLU A 95 -10.67 1.92 4.51
C GLU A 95 -9.34 1.59 3.83
N MET A 96 -8.66 2.59 3.27
CA MET A 96 -7.34 2.42 2.66
C MET A 96 -6.30 1.97 3.70
N GLU A 97 -6.28 2.65 4.85
CA GLU A 97 -5.41 2.31 5.97
C GLU A 97 -5.62 0.86 6.42
N ARG A 98 -6.87 0.50 6.70
CA ARG A 98 -7.24 -0.86 7.11
C ARG A 98 -6.81 -1.92 6.09
N ARG A 99 -6.97 -1.64 4.79
CA ARG A 99 -6.56 -2.58 3.74
C ARG A 99 -5.03 -2.70 3.64
N ALA A 100 -4.31 -1.60 3.76
CA ALA A 100 -2.85 -1.63 3.78
C ALA A 100 -2.32 -2.45 4.97
N GLU A 101 -2.92 -2.28 6.14
CA GLU A 101 -2.62 -3.08 7.34
C GLU A 101 -2.85 -4.58 7.13
N THR A 102 -3.94 -4.93 6.46
CA THR A 102 -4.28 -6.34 6.21
C THR A 102 -3.29 -7.01 5.27
N VAL A 103 -2.68 -6.25 4.36
CA VAL A 103 -1.70 -6.76 3.38
C VAL A 103 -0.29 -6.85 3.99
N LEU A 104 0.00 -6.05 5.00
CA LEU A 104 1.29 -6.06 5.70
C LEU A 104 1.46 -7.29 6.59
#